data_f9dd6616468b8f232c7554586bc6d02f
#
_entry.id   f9dd6616468b8f232c7554586bc6d02f
#
_cell.length_a   1.000
_cell.length_b   1.000
_cell.length_c   1.000
_cell.angle_alpha   90.00
_cell.angle_beta   90.00
_cell.angle_gamma   90.00
#
_symmetry.space_group_name_H-M   'P 1'
#
loop_
_entity.id
_entity.type
_entity.pdbx_description
1 polymer ?
#
loop_
_entity_poly.entity_id
_entity_poly.type
_entity_poly.pdbx_seq_one_letter_code
_entity_poly.pdbx_strand_id
1 'polypeptide(L)'
;KIGQLWGAIAPGQGLVMQMDPAESLRLAAKDEADLEVVSALLQDAIIAGADMHYDAQHECFMIIANRFCWERPTLADMNDSAGGAVYERALCGVRINYVTAVQKQRWPTAWRDAFLNLLALNLLAMPKQGYGCIIELSFSGGPSLRLTTKQIDIVLSDFDGGRPTNLQPRHDL
;
A
#
# COMPACT_ATOMS: atom_id res chain seq x y z
N LYS A 1 0.26 -6.54 -18.48
CA LYS A 1 0.80 -5.14 -18.42
C LYS A 1 1.46 -4.81 -17.07
N ILE A 2 1.11 -5.50 -15.98
CA ILE A 2 1.66 -5.26 -14.63
C ILE A 2 3.15 -5.66 -14.54
N GLY A 3 3.57 -6.71 -15.26
CA GLY A 3 4.95 -7.24 -15.19
C GLY A 3 6.06 -6.33 -15.75
N GLN A 4 5.72 -5.30 -16.53
CA GLN A 4 6.74 -4.41 -17.15
C GLN A 4 7.13 -3.20 -16.30
N LEU A 5 6.37 -2.89 -15.22
CA LEU A 5 6.62 -1.73 -14.37
C LEU A 5 7.64 -1.97 -13.24
N TRP A 6 8.04 -3.23 -13.00
CA TRP A 6 8.81 -3.64 -11.81
C TRP A 6 10.31 -3.86 -12.03
N GLY A 7 10.85 -3.43 -13.17
CA GLY A 7 12.21 -3.80 -13.63
C GLY A 7 13.41 -3.16 -12.91
N ALA A 8 13.28 -2.42 -11.82
CA ALA A 8 14.38 -1.59 -11.33
C ALA A 8 14.66 -1.56 -9.81
N ILE A 9 14.16 -2.49 -8.99
CA ILE A 9 14.46 -2.48 -7.55
C ILE A 9 15.14 -3.79 -7.16
N ALA A 10 16.46 -3.71 -6.88
CA ALA A 10 17.24 -4.82 -6.35
C ALA A 10 16.93 -5.06 -4.86
N PRO A 11 16.84 -6.32 -4.39
CA PRO A 11 16.66 -6.64 -2.98
C PRO A 11 17.95 -6.36 -2.19
N GLY A 12 17.85 -5.68 -1.02
CA GLY A 12 18.95 -5.73 -0.07
C GLY A 12 19.41 -4.47 0.66
N GLN A 13 18.73 -3.34 0.56
CA GLN A 13 19.08 -2.14 1.34
C GLN A 13 17.95 -1.75 2.28
N GLY A 14 18.29 -1.45 3.55
CA GLY A 14 17.39 -0.96 4.58
C GLY A 14 16.76 0.40 4.21
N LEU A 15 15.87 0.89 5.07
CA LEU A 15 15.08 2.10 4.89
C LEU A 15 15.88 3.26 4.28
N VAL A 16 15.73 3.52 3.01
CA VAL A 16 16.21 4.73 2.35
C VAL A 16 15.00 5.53 1.93
N MET A 17 14.68 6.55 2.71
CA MET A 17 13.66 7.54 2.37
C MET A 17 14.32 8.59 1.49
N GLN A 18 14.13 8.53 0.18
CA GLN A 18 14.50 9.62 -0.72
C GLN A 18 13.24 10.43 -1.02
N MET A 19 13.20 11.65 -0.52
CA MET A 19 12.16 12.61 -0.84
C MET A 19 12.79 13.82 -1.54
N ASP A 20 12.48 13.99 -2.80
CA ASP A 20 12.61 15.27 -3.50
C ASP A 20 11.18 15.84 -3.65
N PRO A 21 10.90 17.13 -3.38
CA PRO A 21 9.54 17.69 -3.38
C PRO A 21 8.77 17.58 -4.70
N ALA A 22 9.45 17.24 -5.78
CA ALA A 22 8.84 16.93 -7.09
C ALA A 22 8.84 15.42 -7.40
N GLU A 23 9.32 14.55 -6.49
CA GLU A 23 9.63 13.16 -6.78
C GLU A 23 8.69 12.18 -6.07
N SER A 24 8.54 11.05 -6.74
CA SER A 24 7.76 9.91 -6.30
C SER A 24 8.37 9.26 -5.04
N LEU A 25 7.55 8.97 -4.03
CA LEU A 25 7.96 8.24 -2.83
C LEU A 25 8.46 6.85 -3.20
N ARG A 26 9.61 6.45 -2.64
CA ARG A 26 10.09 5.07 -2.68
C ARG A 26 10.52 4.63 -1.29
N LEU A 27 10.01 3.49 -0.86
CA LEU A 27 10.23 2.96 0.48
C LEU A 27 10.37 1.44 0.43
N ALA A 28 11.29 0.90 1.24
CA ALA A 28 11.42 -0.53 1.48
C ALA A 28 11.24 -0.80 2.98
N ALA A 29 10.35 -1.75 3.34
CA ALA A 29 10.11 -2.18 4.70
C ALA A 29 10.70 -3.57 4.92
N LYS A 30 11.49 -3.73 5.99
CA LYS A 30 12.19 -4.97 6.33
C LYS A 30 11.88 -5.49 7.74
N ASP A 31 11.27 -4.69 8.57
CA ASP A 31 10.89 -5.02 9.94
C ASP A 31 9.50 -4.48 10.29
N GLU A 32 9.09 -4.68 11.53
CA GLU A 32 7.76 -4.29 12.02
C GLU A 32 7.59 -2.77 12.05
N ALA A 33 8.62 -2.02 12.46
CA ALA A 33 8.57 -0.57 12.50
C ALA A 33 8.42 0.03 11.09
N ASP A 34 9.12 -0.52 10.12
CA ASP A 34 8.98 -0.15 8.71
C ASP A 34 7.58 -0.48 8.17
N LEU A 35 7.01 -1.63 8.59
CA LEU A 35 5.64 -2.03 8.22
C LEU A 35 4.61 -1.03 8.73
N GLU A 36 4.76 -0.52 9.95
CA GLU A 36 3.89 0.53 10.50
C GLU A 36 3.94 1.81 9.66
N VAL A 37 5.13 2.21 9.19
CA VAL A 37 5.29 3.37 8.30
C VAL A 37 4.57 3.14 6.98
N VAL A 38 4.75 1.97 6.35
CA VAL A 38 4.05 1.61 5.10
C VAL A 38 2.54 1.57 5.32
N SER A 39 2.08 1.04 6.46
CA SER A 39 0.66 1.01 6.84
C SER A 39 0.07 2.41 6.92
N ALA A 40 0.75 3.34 7.58
CA ALA A 40 0.32 4.73 7.70
C ALA A 40 0.26 5.45 6.33
N LEU A 41 1.25 5.23 5.47
CA LEU A 41 1.29 5.83 4.11
C LEU A 41 0.21 5.28 3.18
N LEU A 42 -0.27 4.06 3.42
CA LEU A 42 -1.31 3.39 2.64
C LEU A 42 -2.70 3.50 3.26
N GLN A 43 -2.83 4.13 4.43
CA GLN A 43 -4.13 4.35 5.05
C GLN A 43 -5.03 5.12 4.07
N ASP A 44 -6.28 4.67 3.93
CA ASP A 44 -7.28 5.20 3.01
C ASP A 44 -6.89 5.12 1.51
N ALA A 45 -5.93 4.27 1.18
CA ALA A 45 -5.64 3.96 -0.21
C ALA A 45 -6.81 3.22 -0.87
N ILE A 46 -7.18 3.66 -2.07
CA ILE A 46 -8.22 3.03 -2.87
C ILE A 46 -7.55 2.03 -3.81
N ILE A 47 -8.02 0.79 -3.77
CA ILE A 47 -7.50 -0.32 -4.55
C ILE A 47 -8.63 -0.93 -5.37
N ALA A 48 -8.47 -0.98 -6.69
CA ALA A 48 -9.37 -1.79 -7.50
C ALA A 48 -9.05 -3.27 -7.28
N GLY A 49 -10.06 -4.10 -7.10
CA GLY A 49 -9.84 -5.53 -6.87
C GLY A 49 -9.05 -6.18 -8.01
N ALA A 50 -9.29 -5.75 -9.26
CA ALA A 50 -8.53 -6.21 -10.44
C ALA A 50 -7.02 -5.89 -10.39
N ASP A 51 -6.62 -4.90 -9.57
CA ASP A 51 -5.25 -4.44 -9.43
C ASP A 51 -4.48 -5.13 -8.29
N MET A 52 -5.04 -6.21 -7.75
CA MET A 52 -4.37 -7.10 -6.80
C MET A 52 -4.01 -8.41 -7.46
N HIS A 53 -2.76 -8.83 -7.34
CA HIS A 53 -2.27 -10.05 -7.95
C HIS A 53 -1.34 -10.82 -7.02
N TYR A 54 -1.58 -12.12 -6.87
CA TYR A 54 -0.66 -13.07 -6.23
C TYR A 54 0.06 -13.89 -7.30
N ASP A 55 1.38 -13.76 -7.36
CA ASP A 55 2.25 -14.57 -8.18
C ASP A 55 2.92 -15.64 -7.30
N ALA A 56 2.35 -16.86 -7.34
CA ALA A 56 2.85 -17.98 -6.55
C ALA A 56 4.22 -18.48 -7.03
N GLN A 57 4.55 -18.31 -8.31
CA GLN A 57 5.82 -18.75 -8.89
C GLN A 57 6.98 -17.89 -8.37
N HIS A 58 6.75 -16.59 -8.23
CA HIS A 58 7.74 -15.64 -7.72
C HIS A 58 7.54 -15.30 -6.24
N GLU A 59 6.62 -16.01 -5.57
CA GLU A 59 6.30 -15.81 -4.14
C GLU A 59 6.07 -14.33 -3.82
N CYS A 60 5.28 -13.60 -4.61
CA CYS A 60 5.02 -12.20 -4.35
C CYS A 60 3.54 -11.82 -4.49
N PHE A 61 3.11 -10.85 -3.70
CA PHE A 61 1.80 -10.23 -3.79
C PHE A 61 1.97 -8.77 -4.21
N MET A 62 1.23 -8.36 -5.24
CA MET A 62 1.35 -7.04 -5.85
C MET A 62 0.01 -6.31 -5.80
N ILE A 63 0.08 -5.00 -5.54
CA ILE A 63 -1.06 -4.10 -5.48
C ILE A 63 -0.72 -2.84 -6.26
N ILE A 64 -1.68 -2.33 -7.04
CA ILE A 64 -1.67 -0.94 -7.48
C ILE A 64 -2.75 -0.21 -6.69
N ALA A 65 -2.36 0.88 -6.03
CA ALA A 65 -3.22 1.65 -5.14
C ALA A 65 -3.17 3.14 -5.48
N ASN A 66 -4.29 3.81 -5.25
CA ASN A 66 -4.36 5.28 -5.25
C ASN A 66 -4.33 5.74 -3.79
N ARG A 67 -3.12 6.07 -3.29
CA ARG A 67 -2.91 6.47 -1.90
C ARG A 67 -3.14 7.96 -1.70
N PHE A 68 -3.58 8.34 -0.50
CA PHE A 68 -3.60 9.74 -0.06
C PHE A 68 -2.20 10.12 0.43
N CYS A 69 -1.68 11.27 0.04
CA CYS A 69 -0.33 11.71 0.39
C CYS A 69 -0.34 12.43 1.74
N TRP A 70 -0.49 11.64 2.84
CA TRP A 70 -0.54 12.16 4.21
C TRP A 70 0.71 12.95 4.62
N GLU A 71 1.85 12.58 4.04
CA GLU A 71 3.16 13.20 4.31
C GLU A 71 3.35 14.55 3.63
N ARG A 72 2.47 14.90 2.70
CA ARG A 72 2.55 16.18 1.98
C ARG A 72 1.67 17.23 2.65
N PRO A 73 2.19 18.47 2.81
CA PRO A 73 1.34 19.55 3.32
C PRO A 73 0.19 19.80 2.34
N THR A 74 -0.93 20.27 2.88
CA THR A 74 -2.01 20.83 2.06
C THR A 74 -1.41 21.85 1.12
N LEU A 75 -1.78 21.83 -0.15
CA LEU A 75 -1.38 22.86 -1.13
C LEU A 75 -2.10 24.16 -0.76
N ALA A 76 -1.55 24.86 0.26
CA ALA A 76 -2.20 26.04 0.89
C ALA A 76 -2.43 27.19 -0.11
N ASP A 77 -1.62 27.24 -1.19
CA ASP A 77 -1.73 28.25 -2.24
C ASP A 77 -2.71 27.85 -3.35
N MET A 78 -3.22 26.61 -3.34
CA MET A 78 -4.20 26.12 -4.29
C MET A 78 -5.52 25.82 -3.57
N ASN A 79 -6.35 26.84 -3.40
CA ASN A 79 -7.73 26.63 -3.03
C ASN A 79 -8.50 26.18 -4.27
N ASP A 80 -9.45 25.25 -4.08
CA ASP A 80 -10.41 24.95 -5.12
C ASP A 80 -11.30 26.19 -5.40
N SER A 81 -12.09 26.15 -6.46
CA SER A 81 -12.97 27.27 -6.85
C SER A 81 -13.98 27.65 -5.76
N ALA A 82 -14.14 26.85 -4.71
CA ALA A 82 -15.00 27.05 -3.55
C ALA A 82 -14.24 27.46 -2.28
N GLY A 83 -12.90 27.66 -2.35
CA GLY A 83 -12.05 28.03 -1.21
C GLY A 83 -11.71 26.85 -0.28
N GLY A 84 -11.88 25.62 -0.72
CA GLY A 84 -11.54 24.40 0.01
C GLY A 84 -10.05 24.05 -0.10
N ALA A 85 -9.53 23.35 0.93
CA ALA A 85 -8.17 22.86 0.93
C ALA A 85 -7.95 21.81 -0.18
N VAL A 86 -6.83 21.91 -0.87
CA VAL A 86 -6.42 20.95 -1.90
C VAL A 86 -5.35 20.01 -1.32
N TYR A 87 -5.55 18.72 -1.48
CA TYR A 87 -4.68 17.64 -1.06
C TYR A 87 -4.11 16.92 -2.29
N GLU A 88 -3.31 15.90 -2.09
CA GLU A 88 -2.77 15.09 -3.17
C GLU A 88 -3.07 13.60 -2.98
N ARG A 89 -3.26 12.90 -4.09
CA ARG A 89 -3.24 11.45 -4.20
C ARG A 89 -2.23 11.01 -5.25
N ALA A 90 -1.51 9.94 -4.96
CA ALA A 90 -0.53 9.35 -5.87
C ALA A 90 -0.92 7.92 -6.22
N LEU A 91 -0.74 7.57 -7.49
CA LEU A 91 -0.81 6.18 -7.91
C LEU A 91 0.50 5.50 -7.52
N CYS A 92 0.41 4.41 -6.76
CA CYS A 92 1.58 3.68 -6.29
C CYS A 92 1.47 2.18 -6.53
N GLY A 93 2.62 1.53 -6.57
CA GLY A 93 2.75 0.09 -6.54
C GLY A 93 3.26 -0.38 -5.18
N VAL A 94 2.66 -1.45 -4.66
CA VAL A 94 3.10 -2.15 -3.46
C VAL A 94 3.43 -3.57 -3.84
N ARG A 95 4.64 -4.02 -3.54
CA ARG A 95 5.07 -5.40 -3.72
C ARG A 95 5.49 -5.98 -2.38
N ILE A 96 4.87 -7.10 -2.01
CA ILE A 96 5.19 -7.87 -0.82
C ILE A 96 5.87 -9.16 -1.30
N ASN A 97 7.13 -9.35 -0.94
CA ASN A 97 7.94 -10.49 -1.36
C ASN A 97 7.83 -11.66 -0.37
N TYR A 98 8.26 -12.83 -0.83
CA TYR A 98 8.31 -14.07 -0.06
C TYR A 98 6.95 -14.54 0.45
N VAL A 99 5.87 -14.20 -0.25
CA VAL A 99 4.50 -14.62 0.08
C VAL A 99 4.30 -16.06 -0.37
N THR A 100 4.05 -16.94 0.59
CA THR A 100 3.84 -18.38 0.34
C THR A 100 2.37 -18.78 0.30
N ALA A 101 1.48 -17.98 0.93
CA ALA A 101 0.05 -18.22 0.89
C ALA A 101 -0.75 -16.93 1.04
N VAL A 102 -1.94 -16.90 0.44
CA VAL A 102 -2.91 -15.81 0.53
C VAL A 102 -4.24 -16.38 1.00
N GLN A 103 -4.77 -15.85 2.10
CA GLN A 103 -6.09 -16.21 2.63
C GLN A 103 -7.01 -15.01 2.59
N LYS A 104 -8.23 -15.22 2.11
CA LYS A 104 -9.29 -14.20 2.04
C LYS A 104 -10.29 -14.42 3.18
N GLN A 105 -10.64 -13.32 3.88
CA GLN A 105 -11.66 -13.35 4.92
C GLN A 105 -12.76 -12.34 4.61
N ARG A 106 -14.03 -12.74 4.74
CA ARG A 106 -15.22 -11.91 4.43
C ARG A 106 -15.14 -11.23 3.06
N TRP A 107 -14.51 -11.92 2.10
CA TRP A 107 -14.17 -11.35 0.81
C TRP A 107 -15.40 -11.22 -0.10
N PRO A 108 -15.64 -10.07 -0.74
CA PRO A 108 -16.79 -9.89 -1.63
C PRO A 108 -16.72 -10.86 -2.82
N THR A 109 -17.87 -11.41 -3.23
CA THR A 109 -17.92 -12.33 -4.37
C THR A 109 -17.47 -11.65 -5.68
N ALA A 110 -17.93 -10.40 -5.92
CA ALA A 110 -17.57 -9.61 -7.08
C ALA A 110 -16.36 -8.69 -6.82
N TRP A 111 -15.40 -9.13 -6.03
CA TRP A 111 -14.28 -8.30 -5.58
C TRP A 111 -13.42 -7.71 -6.69
N ARG A 112 -13.34 -8.37 -7.85
CA ARG A 112 -12.55 -7.89 -9.00
C ARG A 112 -13.09 -6.59 -9.59
N ASP A 113 -14.41 -6.39 -9.48
CA ASP A 113 -15.12 -5.22 -10.00
C ASP A 113 -15.35 -4.17 -8.90
N ALA A 114 -14.93 -4.45 -7.66
CA ALA A 114 -15.09 -3.56 -6.52
C ALA A 114 -13.86 -2.68 -6.31
N PHE A 115 -14.10 -1.50 -5.74
CA PHE A 115 -13.05 -0.69 -5.11
C PHE A 115 -13.03 -0.98 -3.62
N LEU A 116 -11.85 -1.23 -3.08
CA LEU A 116 -11.60 -1.54 -1.69
C LEU A 116 -10.79 -0.41 -1.06
N ASN A 117 -11.19 0.02 0.13
CA ASN A 117 -10.48 1.04 0.90
C ASN A 117 -9.60 0.34 1.92
N LEU A 118 -8.29 0.49 1.81
CA LEU A 118 -7.33 -0.10 2.74
C LEU A 118 -7.29 0.72 4.02
N LEU A 119 -7.49 0.07 5.16
CA LEU A 119 -7.43 0.70 6.46
C LEU A 119 -6.05 0.58 7.10
N ALA A 120 -5.47 -0.62 7.05
CA ALA A 120 -4.19 -0.90 7.69
C ALA A 120 -3.52 -2.16 7.13
N LEU A 121 -2.19 -2.20 7.29
CA LEU A 121 -1.38 -3.40 7.27
C LEU A 121 -0.95 -3.71 8.70
N ASN A 122 -1.21 -4.93 9.18
CA ASN A 122 -0.87 -5.34 10.53
C ASN A 122 -0.02 -6.61 10.52
N LEU A 123 0.97 -6.67 11.40
CA LEU A 123 1.67 -7.90 11.70
C LEU A 123 0.86 -8.70 12.73
N LEU A 124 0.29 -9.85 12.33
CA LEU A 124 -0.57 -10.65 13.22
C LEU A 124 0.23 -11.64 14.06
N ALA A 125 1.26 -12.22 13.51
CA ALA A 125 2.05 -13.24 14.18
C ALA A 125 3.48 -13.30 13.61
N MET A 126 4.43 -13.40 14.53
CA MET A 126 5.73 -14.00 14.27
C MET A 126 5.73 -15.38 14.94
N PRO A 127 5.93 -16.48 14.21
CA PRO A 127 5.98 -17.81 14.82
C PRO A 127 7.10 -17.85 15.86
N LYS A 128 6.78 -18.37 17.07
CA LYS A 128 7.76 -18.49 18.18
C LYS A 128 8.92 -19.44 17.88
N GLN A 129 8.76 -20.29 16.87
CA GLN A 129 9.78 -21.21 16.39
C GLN A 129 9.66 -21.28 14.86
N GLY A 130 10.51 -20.57 14.15
CA GLY A 130 10.55 -20.72 12.70
C GLY A 130 10.51 -19.41 11.94
N TYR A 131 10.73 -19.54 10.67
CA TYR A 131 10.78 -18.48 9.72
C TYR A 131 9.35 -18.13 9.28
N GLY A 132 9.07 -16.82 9.16
CA GLY A 132 7.86 -16.32 8.56
C GLY A 132 7.02 -15.44 9.49
N CYS A 133 6.10 -14.74 8.89
CA CYS A 133 5.14 -13.89 9.57
C CYS A 133 3.81 -13.87 8.81
N ILE A 134 2.77 -13.36 9.45
CA ILE A 134 1.47 -13.15 8.82
C ILE A 134 1.20 -11.65 8.79
N ILE A 135 1.11 -11.09 7.59
CA ILE A 135 0.71 -9.71 7.35
C ILE A 135 -0.76 -9.71 6.95
N GLU A 136 -1.58 -8.95 7.69
CA GLU A 136 -3.00 -8.76 7.35
C GLU A 136 -3.21 -7.38 6.73
N LEU A 137 -3.87 -7.36 5.57
CA LEU A 137 -4.42 -6.17 4.96
C LEU A 137 -5.89 -6.09 5.34
N SER A 138 -6.28 -5.06 6.10
CA SER A 138 -7.66 -4.83 6.53
C SER A 138 -8.31 -3.78 5.67
N PHE A 139 -9.56 -4.04 5.22
CA PHE A 139 -10.30 -3.13 4.36
C PHE A 139 -11.59 -2.63 5.04
N SER A 140 -12.06 -1.47 4.60
CA SER A 140 -13.34 -0.91 5.04
C SER A 140 -14.48 -1.89 4.76
N GLY A 141 -15.43 -1.98 5.68
CA GLY A 141 -16.56 -2.93 5.59
C GLY A 141 -16.24 -4.35 6.05
N GLY A 142 -15.00 -4.62 6.50
CA GLY A 142 -14.61 -5.86 7.16
C GLY A 142 -13.95 -6.96 6.35
N PRO A 143 -13.74 -6.84 5.01
CA PRO A 143 -12.89 -7.78 4.30
C PRO A 143 -11.45 -7.71 4.79
N SER A 144 -10.72 -8.84 4.74
CA SER A 144 -9.28 -8.83 4.93
C SER A 144 -8.56 -9.88 4.08
N LEU A 145 -7.27 -9.62 3.82
CA LEU A 145 -6.33 -10.56 3.23
C LEU A 145 -5.24 -10.87 4.25
N ARG A 146 -4.94 -12.15 4.45
CA ARG A 146 -3.80 -12.60 5.23
C ARG A 146 -2.75 -13.19 4.30
N LEU A 147 -1.56 -12.61 4.35
CA LEU A 147 -0.41 -13.04 3.58
C LEU A 147 0.56 -13.76 4.52
N THR A 148 0.77 -15.05 4.29
CA THR A 148 1.86 -15.77 4.98
C THR A 148 3.14 -15.50 4.21
N THR A 149 4.15 -14.93 4.88
CA THR A 149 5.43 -14.59 4.27
C THR A 149 6.60 -15.22 5.04
N LYS A 150 7.73 -15.42 4.37
CA LYS A 150 8.96 -15.92 5.02
C LYS A 150 9.63 -14.84 5.88
N GLN A 151 9.44 -13.58 5.53
CA GLN A 151 9.97 -12.40 6.23
C GLN A 151 9.19 -11.16 5.79
N ILE A 152 9.35 -10.06 6.51
CA ILE A 152 8.85 -8.76 6.06
C ILE A 152 9.79 -8.25 4.96
N ASP A 153 9.25 -8.06 3.77
CA ASP A 153 9.95 -7.48 2.63
C ASP A 153 8.92 -6.83 1.71
N ILE A 154 8.72 -5.53 1.90
CA ILE A 154 7.72 -4.75 1.20
C ILE A 154 8.40 -3.59 0.48
N VAL A 155 8.03 -3.37 -0.76
CA VAL A 155 8.45 -2.20 -1.54
C VAL A 155 7.20 -1.41 -1.92
N LEU A 156 7.20 -0.13 -1.55
CA LEU A 156 6.23 0.87 -1.97
C LEU A 156 6.91 1.84 -2.92
N SER A 157 6.30 2.11 -4.08
CA SER A 157 6.82 3.09 -5.03
C SER A 157 5.69 3.84 -5.70
N ASP A 158 5.70 5.16 -5.64
CA ASP A 158 4.82 6.00 -6.45
C ASP A 158 5.21 5.91 -7.92
N PHE A 159 4.22 5.95 -8.81
CA PHE A 159 4.43 5.98 -10.26
C PHE A 159 4.45 7.40 -10.82
N ASP A 160 3.86 8.34 -10.10
CA ASP A 160 3.76 9.75 -10.49
C ASP A 160 3.97 10.68 -9.29
N GLY A 161 4.12 11.97 -9.55
CA GLY A 161 4.33 13.00 -8.53
C GLY A 161 3.10 13.37 -7.69
N GLY A 162 2.00 12.65 -7.88
CA GLY A 162 0.71 12.94 -7.23
C GLY A 162 -0.19 13.85 -8.08
N ARG A 163 -1.47 13.83 -7.74
CA ARG A 163 -2.50 14.65 -8.39
C ARG A 163 -3.36 15.36 -7.34
N PRO A 164 -3.73 16.61 -7.59
CA PRO A 164 -4.58 17.35 -6.67
C PRO A 164 -5.93 16.66 -6.45
N THR A 165 -6.44 16.71 -5.23
CA THR A 165 -7.77 16.26 -4.84
C THR A 165 -8.34 17.15 -3.75
N ASN A 166 -9.64 17.45 -3.82
CA ASN A 166 -10.38 18.12 -2.76
C ASN A 166 -11.08 17.14 -1.81
N LEU A 167 -10.92 15.84 -2.03
CA LEU A 167 -11.54 14.79 -1.22
C LEU A 167 -10.55 14.29 -0.18
N GLN A 168 -10.67 14.81 1.03
CA GLN A 168 -9.96 14.28 2.20
C GLN A 168 -10.72 13.08 2.76
N PRO A 169 -10.05 11.95 3.07
CA PRO A 169 -10.66 10.87 3.82
C PRO A 169 -11.17 11.37 5.18
N ARG A 170 -12.39 10.98 5.56
CA ARG A 170 -12.99 11.32 6.86
C ARG A 170 -13.28 10.03 7.61
N HIS A 171 -12.87 9.99 8.84
CA HIS A 171 -13.24 8.94 9.79
C HIS A 171 -14.24 9.56 10.78
N ASP A 172 -15.49 9.16 10.67
CA ASP A 172 -16.48 9.50 11.72
C ASP A 172 -16.10 8.68 12.95
N LEU A 173 -15.75 9.39 14.04
CA LEU A 173 -15.42 8.82 15.35
C LEU A 173 -16.69 8.36 16.05
#